data_45178afc43bd1543696c4d05babf4c99
#
_entry.id   45178afc43bd1543696c4d05babf4c99
#
_cell.length_a   1.000
_cell.length_b   1.000
_cell.length_c   1.000
_cell.angle_alpha   90.00
_cell.angle_beta   90.00
_cell.angle_gamma   90.00
#
_symmetry.space_group_name_H-M   'P 1'
#
loop_
_entity.id
_entity.type
_entity.pdbx_description
1 polymer ?
#
loop_
_entity_poly.entity_id
_entity_poly.type
_entity_poly.pdbx_seq_one_letter_code
_entity_poly.pdbx_strand_id
1 'polypeptide(L)'
;FFVMGFCDIVGISSDYMQTSFGWSSTMTGFVPSMVFIWFLFLGIPVGNKMNKWGRKNTVLISMLVTIVGMFLPLIVYSSVTCIIAYVLLGIGNAILQISLNPLLNNVIQDQRMLTSSLTAGQVIKAVSSLVGPEIVLFATLRFGSEHWYYCFPILGVITLFFALWLMFTPIKREQSVSETISMADSFSLLKDKIILILFLGIFFIVGVDVATNYISSKLMAVRYDWSAEQVKFAPQVYFLSRTIGALLGTFLLARISGIRYFRVNIIACAASLLLLMFVDGATLNLLCIGGIGFFASSVFSIIYSLA
;
A
#
# COMPACT_ATOMS: atom_id res chain seq x y z
N PHE A 1 -8.99 3.90 -1.58
CA PHE A 1 -8.03 2.83 -1.92
C PHE A 1 -7.14 3.19 -3.11
N PHE A 2 -7.64 3.82 -4.18
CA PHE A 2 -6.81 4.15 -5.35
C PHE A 2 -5.59 5.00 -4.98
N VAL A 3 -5.78 6.07 -4.22
CA VAL A 3 -4.69 6.96 -3.75
C VAL A 3 -3.64 6.23 -2.90
N MET A 4 -4.02 5.14 -2.21
CA MET A 4 -3.07 4.34 -1.42
C MET A 4 -1.99 3.67 -2.26
N GLY A 5 -2.28 3.33 -3.51
CA GLY A 5 -1.31 2.71 -4.43
C GLY A 5 -0.25 3.69 -4.96
N PHE A 6 -0.44 4.99 -4.79
CA PHE A 6 0.54 5.98 -5.24
C PHE A 6 1.89 5.90 -4.51
N CYS A 7 1.92 5.30 -3.32
CA CYS A 7 3.19 5.06 -2.64
C CYS A 7 4.12 4.11 -3.38
N ASP A 8 3.58 3.26 -4.23
CA ASP A 8 4.38 2.28 -4.97
C ASP A 8 5.13 2.92 -6.16
N ILE A 9 4.79 4.18 -6.53
CA ILE A 9 5.54 5.00 -7.50
C ILE A 9 6.95 5.34 -7.00
N VAL A 10 7.17 5.26 -5.68
CA VAL A 10 8.44 5.61 -5.03
C VAL A 10 9.61 4.80 -5.61
N GLY A 11 9.41 3.53 -5.94
CA GLY A 11 10.45 2.69 -6.53
C GLY A 11 11.00 3.28 -7.83
N ILE A 12 10.13 3.50 -8.81
CA ILE A 12 10.51 4.03 -10.13
C ILE A 12 10.98 5.49 -10.06
N SER A 13 10.28 6.34 -9.32
CA SER A 13 10.62 7.75 -9.24
C SER A 13 11.91 8.02 -8.48
N SER A 14 12.33 7.14 -7.57
CA SER A 14 13.63 7.24 -6.91
C SER A 14 14.81 7.06 -7.87
N ASP A 15 14.66 6.23 -8.91
CA ASP A 15 15.70 6.05 -9.94
C ASP A 15 15.87 7.33 -10.77
N TYR A 16 14.75 8.02 -11.10
CA TYR A 16 14.82 9.33 -11.75
C TYR A 16 15.47 10.40 -10.86
N MET A 17 15.21 10.39 -9.55
CA MET A 17 15.87 11.31 -8.61
C MET A 17 17.38 11.02 -8.52
N GLN A 18 17.77 9.76 -8.51
CA GLN A 18 19.18 9.38 -8.53
C GLN A 18 19.88 9.98 -9.74
N THR A 19 19.29 9.86 -10.91
CA THR A 19 19.84 10.38 -12.17
C THR A 19 19.83 11.91 -12.21
N SER A 20 18.72 12.54 -11.81
CA SER A 20 18.53 13.99 -11.91
C SER A 20 19.37 14.79 -10.91
N PHE A 21 19.59 14.25 -9.71
CA PHE A 21 20.30 14.95 -8.62
C PHE A 21 21.67 14.35 -8.27
N GLY A 22 22.10 13.31 -9.00
CA GLY A 22 23.38 12.63 -8.74
C GLY A 22 23.44 11.94 -7.37
N TRP A 23 22.31 11.41 -6.88
CA TRP A 23 22.27 10.76 -5.58
C TRP A 23 23.04 9.44 -5.56
N SER A 24 23.65 9.12 -4.43
CA SER A 24 24.23 7.80 -4.21
C SER A 24 23.11 6.74 -4.11
N SER A 25 23.44 5.49 -4.44
CA SER A 25 22.51 4.35 -4.30
C SER A 25 22.01 4.20 -2.86
N THR A 26 22.83 4.57 -1.87
CA THR A 26 22.42 4.58 -0.45
C THR A 26 21.34 5.61 -0.19
N MET A 27 21.50 6.85 -0.68
CA MET A 27 20.48 7.90 -0.51
C MET A 27 19.17 7.54 -1.21
N THR A 28 19.25 7.01 -2.43
CA THR A 28 18.09 6.51 -3.17
C THR A 28 17.36 5.40 -2.43
N GLY A 29 18.08 4.49 -1.80
CA GLY A 29 17.53 3.41 -0.97
C GLY A 29 16.80 3.89 0.29
N PHE A 30 17.05 5.12 0.77
CA PHE A 30 16.29 5.70 1.89
C PHE A 30 14.93 6.28 1.48
N VAL A 31 14.69 6.55 0.20
CA VAL A 31 13.41 7.16 -0.25
C VAL A 31 12.19 6.34 0.14
N PRO A 32 12.15 5.01 -0.05
CA PRO A 32 11.06 4.19 0.45
C PRO A 32 10.86 4.31 1.96
N SER A 33 11.96 4.36 2.73
CA SER A 33 11.90 4.52 4.19
C SER A 33 11.26 5.85 4.59
N MET A 34 11.50 6.93 3.86
CA MET A 34 10.89 8.24 4.08
C MET A 34 9.35 8.20 3.91
N VAL A 35 8.85 7.29 3.09
CA VAL A 35 7.41 7.11 2.89
C VAL A 35 6.79 6.19 3.95
N PHE A 36 7.45 5.09 4.30
CA PHE A 36 6.84 4.07 5.14
C PHE A 36 7.05 4.26 6.65
N ILE A 37 8.07 5.02 7.07
CA ILE A 37 8.37 5.24 8.50
C ILE A 37 7.20 5.91 9.26
N TRP A 38 6.37 6.68 8.58
CA TRP A 38 5.24 7.40 9.17
C TRP A 38 4.14 6.49 9.72
N PHE A 39 4.05 5.25 9.25
CA PHE A 39 3.15 4.27 9.86
C PHE A 39 3.50 3.99 11.32
N LEU A 40 4.79 3.98 11.65
CA LEU A 40 5.26 3.77 13.01
C LEU A 40 4.86 4.96 13.92
N PHE A 41 5.05 6.18 13.46
CA PHE A 41 4.83 7.37 14.28
C PHE A 41 3.37 7.83 14.34
N LEU A 42 2.61 7.62 13.27
CA LEU A 42 1.25 8.13 13.14
C LEU A 42 0.16 7.13 13.55
N GLY A 43 0.47 5.84 13.69
CA GLY A 43 -0.53 4.81 13.96
C GLY A 43 -1.43 5.15 15.13
N ILE A 44 -0.87 5.33 16.31
CA ILE A 44 -1.64 5.62 17.54
C ILE A 44 -2.17 7.08 17.57
N PRO A 45 -1.35 8.12 17.30
CA PRO A 45 -1.85 9.50 17.32
C PRO A 45 -3.02 9.76 16.38
N VAL A 46 -2.97 9.22 15.16
CA VAL A 46 -4.04 9.37 14.18
C VAL A 46 -5.28 8.58 14.59
N GLY A 47 -5.11 7.35 15.07
CA GLY A 47 -6.21 6.54 15.60
C GLY A 47 -6.99 7.29 16.70
N ASN A 48 -6.29 7.90 17.66
CA ASN A 48 -6.90 8.69 18.70
C ASN A 48 -7.61 9.98 18.18
N LYS A 49 -6.95 10.69 17.28
CA LYS A 49 -7.52 11.93 16.72
C LYS A 49 -8.69 11.63 15.79
N MET A 50 -8.68 10.50 15.09
CA MET A 50 -9.76 10.07 14.22
C MET A 50 -11.09 9.95 14.96
N ASN A 51 -11.09 9.51 16.21
CA ASN A 51 -12.31 9.46 17.05
C ASN A 51 -12.93 10.83 17.30
N LYS A 52 -12.09 11.90 17.38
CA LYS A 52 -12.56 13.29 17.57
C LYS A 52 -12.94 13.96 16.25
N TRP A 53 -12.12 13.81 15.23
CA TRP A 53 -12.31 14.47 13.94
C TRP A 53 -13.38 13.81 13.07
N GLY A 54 -13.63 12.51 13.30
CA GLY A 54 -14.44 11.64 12.47
C GLY A 54 -13.60 11.00 11.35
N ARG A 55 -13.95 9.77 11.01
CA ARG A 55 -13.16 8.95 10.07
C ARG A 55 -13.12 9.57 8.67
N LYS A 56 -14.27 10.06 8.16
CA LYS A 56 -14.35 10.77 6.87
C LYS A 56 -13.40 11.98 6.82
N ASN A 57 -13.44 12.85 7.85
CA ASN A 57 -12.61 14.04 7.88
C ASN A 57 -11.12 13.68 7.96
N THR A 58 -10.76 12.63 8.69
CA THR A 58 -9.38 12.14 8.76
C THR A 58 -8.88 11.67 7.40
N VAL A 59 -9.73 10.95 6.63
CA VAL A 59 -9.42 10.58 5.23
C VAL A 59 -9.25 11.82 4.36
N LEU A 60 -10.11 12.83 4.49
CA LEU A 60 -9.97 14.07 3.71
C LEU A 60 -8.70 14.86 4.07
N ILE A 61 -8.32 14.89 5.35
CA ILE A 61 -7.05 15.49 5.81
C ILE A 61 -5.85 14.75 5.18
N SER A 62 -5.89 13.41 5.14
CA SER A 62 -4.82 12.62 4.51
C SER A 62 -4.66 12.97 3.03
N MET A 63 -5.78 13.09 2.31
CA MET A 63 -5.77 13.47 0.89
C MET A 63 -5.24 14.88 0.68
N LEU A 64 -5.60 15.83 1.56
CA LEU A 64 -5.08 17.19 1.51
C LEU A 64 -3.56 17.23 1.70
N VAL A 65 -3.02 16.50 2.69
CA VAL A 65 -1.58 16.39 2.91
C VAL A 65 -0.88 15.80 1.67
N THR A 66 -1.45 14.76 1.08
CA THR A 66 -0.94 14.15 -0.16
C THR A 66 -0.95 15.16 -1.32
N ILE A 67 -2.05 15.90 -1.52
CA ILE A 67 -2.18 16.91 -2.58
C ILE A 67 -1.09 17.98 -2.43
N VAL A 68 -0.92 18.53 -1.22
CA VAL A 68 0.13 19.54 -0.96
C VAL A 68 1.50 18.99 -1.32
N GLY A 69 1.82 17.77 -0.89
CA GLY A 69 3.08 17.11 -1.24
C GLY A 69 3.27 16.94 -2.74
N MET A 70 2.22 16.53 -3.45
CA MET A 70 2.29 16.26 -4.89
C MET A 70 2.46 17.54 -5.74
N PHE A 71 1.98 18.69 -5.29
CA PHE A 71 2.14 19.94 -6.04
C PHE A 71 3.46 20.67 -5.74
N LEU A 72 4.19 20.32 -4.66
CA LEU A 72 5.44 20.97 -4.28
C LEU A 72 6.52 20.95 -5.39
N PRO A 73 6.83 19.80 -6.02
CA PRO A 73 7.86 19.76 -7.07
C PRO A 73 7.50 20.57 -8.33
N LEU A 74 6.20 20.85 -8.53
CA LEU A 74 5.76 21.71 -9.64
C LEU A 74 6.09 23.18 -9.38
N ILE A 75 6.01 23.63 -8.12
CA ILE A 75 6.27 25.03 -7.73
C ILE A 75 7.78 25.31 -7.74
N VAL A 76 8.54 24.43 -7.13
CA VAL A 76 10.01 24.51 -7.07
C VAL A 76 10.60 23.11 -7.25
N TYR A 77 11.26 22.88 -8.38
CA TYR A 77 11.92 21.60 -8.63
C TYR A 77 13.31 21.60 -8.02
N SER A 78 13.47 20.88 -6.94
CA SER A 78 14.75 20.67 -6.27
C SER A 78 14.77 19.32 -5.53
N SER A 79 15.98 18.85 -5.20
CA SER A 79 16.15 17.63 -4.39
C SER A 79 15.39 17.71 -3.07
N VAL A 80 15.41 18.86 -2.40
CA VAL A 80 14.74 19.07 -1.10
C VAL A 80 13.22 19.02 -1.25
N THR A 81 12.66 19.68 -2.25
CA THR A 81 11.21 19.67 -2.48
C THR A 81 10.68 18.28 -2.85
N CYS A 82 11.44 17.51 -3.61
CA CYS A 82 11.11 16.12 -3.91
C CYS A 82 11.13 15.23 -2.65
N ILE A 83 12.14 15.41 -1.76
CA ILE A 83 12.17 14.71 -0.46
C ILE A 83 10.93 15.08 0.37
N ILE A 84 10.60 16.37 0.48
CA ILE A 84 9.43 16.82 1.21
C ILE A 84 8.14 16.24 0.59
N ALA A 85 8.06 16.18 -0.73
CA ALA A 85 6.93 15.55 -1.42
C ALA A 85 6.76 14.07 -1.01
N TYR A 86 7.84 13.29 -0.95
CA TYR A 86 7.79 11.91 -0.49
C TYR A 86 7.43 11.78 1.00
N VAL A 87 7.96 12.65 1.83
CA VAL A 87 7.59 12.71 3.25
C VAL A 87 6.09 12.98 3.40
N LEU A 88 5.55 13.97 2.70
CA LEU A 88 4.12 14.29 2.74
C LEU A 88 3.26 13.20 2.11
N LEU A 89 3.70 12.57 1.03
CA LEU A 89 3.05 11.38 0.48
C LEU A 89 2.97 10.26 1.53
N GLY A 90 4.07 10.01 2.24
CA GLY A 90 4.13 9.00 3.30
C GLY A 90 3.22 9.32 4.48
N ILE A 91 3.22 10.56 4.96
CA ILE A 91 2.31 11.04 6.02
C ILE A 91 0.86 10.88 5.57
N GLY A 92 0.52 11.39 4.38
CA GLY A 92 -0.82 11.27 3.81
C GLY A 92 -1.26 9.82 3.68
N ASN A 93 -0.41 8.95 3.14
CA ASN A 93 -0.71 7.52 2.98
C ASN A 93 -0.89 6.80 4.32
N ALA A 94 -0.05 7.08 5.32
CA ALA A 94 -0.19 6.49 6.65
C ALA A 94 -1.53 6.89 7.29
N ILE A 95 -1.89 8.19 7.27
CA ILE A 95 -3.17 8.66 7.77
C ILE A 95 -4.33 8.03 7.01
N LEU A 96 -4.23 7.93 5.68
CA LEU A 96 -5.24 7.35 4.81
C LEU A 96 -5.51 5.87 5.16
N GLN A 97 -4.46 5.06 5.27
CA GLN A 97 -4.60 3.64 5.57
C GLN A 97 -5.15 3.38 6.98
N ILE A 98 -4.76 4.20 7.97
CA ILE A 98 -5.27 4.10 9.34
C ILE A 98 -6.76 4.43 9.40
N SER A 99 -7.24 5.38 8.60
CA SER A 99 -8.61 5.90 8.69
C SER A 99 -9.60 5.29 7.70
N LEU A 100 -9.13 4.83 6.53
CA LEU A 100 -10.01 4.36 5.45
C LEU A 100 -10.65 3.00 5.77
N ASN A 101 -9.91 2.06 6.34
CA ASN A 101 -10.45 0.76 6.72
C ASN A 101 -11.53 0.89 7.81
N PRO A 102 -11.32 1.63 8.92
CA PRO A 102 -12.38 1.93 9.88
C PRO A 102 -13.56 2.69 9.27
N LEU A 103 -13.32 3.61 8.31
CA LEU A 103 -14.42 4.30 7.62
C LEU A 103 -15.30 3.32 6.85
N LEU A 104 -14.70 2.34 6.17
CA LEU A 104 -15.45 1.31 5.47
C LEU A 104 -16.29 0.45 6.42
N ASN A 105 -15.73 0.11 7.59
CA ASN A 105 -16.45 -0.61 8.65
C ASN A 105 -17.67 0.17 9.18
N ASN A 106 -17.62 1.50 9.21
CA ASN A 106 -18.80 2.31 9.58
C ASN A 106 -19.94 2.24 8.55
N VAL A 107 -19.58 2.08 7.29
CA VAL A 107 -20.57 2.07 6.19
C VAL A 107 -21.15 0.68 5.98
N ILE A 108 -20.37 -0.38 6.22
CA ILE A 108 -20.73 -1.76 5.97
C ILE A 108 -20.75 -2.51 7.30
N GLN A 109 -21.95 -2.91 7.74
CA GLN A 109 -22.15 -3.61 9.01
C GLN A 109 -22.10 -5.14 8.89
N ASP A 110 -22.41 -5.68 7.70
CA ASP A 110 -22.32 -7.12 7.45
C ASP A 110 -20.85 -7.54 7.30
N GLN A 111 -20.42 -8.50 8.13
CA GLN A 111 -19.03 -8.96 8.21
C GLN A 111 -18.50 -9.55 6.89
N ARG A 112 -19.33 -10.28 6.15
CA ARG A 112 -18.91 -10.87 4.86
C ARG A 112 -18.75 -9.79 3.80
N MET A 113 -19.70 -8.88 3.76
CA MET A 113 -19.67 -7.73 2.85
C MET A 113 -18.49 -6.80 3.18
N LEU A 114 -18.19 -6.60 4.47
CA LEU A 114 -17.03 -5.84 4.90
C LEU A 114 -15.72 -6.47 4.39
N THR A 115 -15.53 -7.77 4.65
CA THR A 115 -14.31 -8.48 4.22
C THR A 115 -14.17 -8.46 2.69
N SER A 116 -15.27 -8.70 1.98
CA SER A 116 -15.30 -8.62 0.51
C SER A 116 -14.96 -7.22 0.01
N SER A 117 -15.52 -6.18 0.61
CA SER A 117 -15.29 -4.78 0.21
C SER A 117 -13.87 -4.31 0.55
N LEU A 118 -13.30 -4.74 1.68
CA LEU A 118 -11.89 -4.50 2.00
C LEU A 118 -10.98 -5.15 0.96
N THR A 119 -11.31 -6.38 0.54
CA THR A 119 -10.54 -7.09 -0.50
C THR A 119 -10.70 -6.42 -1.86
N ALA A 120 -11.89 -5.94 -2.22
CA ALA A 120 -12.11 -5.13 -3.42
C ALA A 120 -11.29 -3.84 -3.38
N GLY A 121 -11.17 -3.21 -2.21
CA GLY A 121 -10.27 -2.06 -1.99
C GLY A 121 -8.80 -2.40 -2.29
N GLN A 122 -8.34 -3.61 -1.95
CA GLN A 122 -6.99 -4.05 -2.32
C GLN A 122 -6.82 -4.25 -3.83
N VAL A 123 -7.88 -4.67 -4.56
CA VAL A 123 -7.85 -4.70 -6.03
C VAL A 123 -7.64 -3.29 -6.59
N ILE A 124 -8.41 -2.32 -6.10
CA ILE A 124 -8.29 -0.92 -6.54
C ILE A 124 -6.90 -0.37 -6.22
N LYS A 125 -6.35 -0.68 -5.04
CA LYS A 125 -4.97 -0.32 -4.67
C LYS A 125 -3.96 -0.94 -5.64
N ALA A 126 -4.07 -2.24 -5.93
CA ALA A 126 -3.16 -2.95 -6.82
C ALA A 126 -3.21 -2.39 -8.26
N VAL A 127 -4.41 -2.07 -8.77
CA VAL A 127 -4.55 -1.38 -10.07
C VAL A 127 -3.85 -0.03 -10.05
N SER A 128 -3.99 0.75 -8.98
CA SER A 128 -3.28 2.03 -8.84
C SER A 128 -1.76 1.85 -8.83
N SER A 129 -1.25 0.82 -8.16
CA SER A 129 0.18 0.50 -8.13
C SER A 129 0.72 0.12 -9.51
N LEU A 130 -0.10 -0.52 -10.36
CA LEU A 130 0.25 -0.81 -11.77
C LEU A 130 0.23 0.46 -12.63
N VAL A 131 -0.72 1.37 -12.39
CA VAL A 131 -0.87 2.62 -13.15
C VAL A 131 0.21 3.65 -12.76
N GLY A 132 0.73 3.63 -11.54
CA GLY A 132 1.73 4.58 -11.06
C GLY A 132 2.96 4.70 -11.99
N PRO A 133 3.67 3.61 -12.30
CA PRO A 133 4.77 3.61 -13.26
C PRO A 133 4.42 4.15 -14.64
N GLU A 134 3.21 3.86 -15.13
CA GLU A 134 2.72 4.35 -16.43
C GLU A 134 2.51 5.87 -16.42
N ILE A 135 2.14 6.47 -15.30
CA ILE A 135 2.04 7.92 -15.15
C ILE A 135 3.43 8.57 -15.23
N VAL A 136 4.46 7.96 -14.63
CA VAL A 136 5.84 8.45 -14.77
C VAL A 136 6.30 8.35 -16.22
N LEU A 137 6.05 7.21 -16.85
CA LEU A 137 6.38 7.01 -18.27
C LEU A 137 5.63 8.01 -19.16
N PHE A 138 4.35 8.23 -18.92
CA PHE A 138 3.57 9.24 -19.64
C PHE A 138 4.17 10.64 -19.48
N ALA A 139 4.55 11.03 -18.24
CA ALA A 139 5.16 12.31 -17.99
C ALA A 139 6.49 12.46 -18.76
N THR A 140 7.34 11.44 -18.74
CA THR A 140 8.64 11.45 -19.44
C THR A 140 8.48 11.49 -20.97
N LEU A 141 7.54 10.72 -21.52
CA LEU A 141 7.31 10.69 -22.98
C LEU A 141 6.64 11.97 -23.49
N ARG A 142 5.74 12.58 -22.71
CA ARG A 142 4.98 13.75 -23.14
C ARG A 142 5.71 15.07 -22.92
N PHE A 143 6.46 15.18 -21.82
CA PHE A 143 7.10 16.42 -21.38
C PHE A 143 8.64 16.37 -21.45
N GLY A 144 9.21 15.21 -21.77
CA GLY A 144 10.65 14.98 -21.76
C GLY A 144 11.15 14.36 -20.46
N SER A 145 12.27 13.63 -20.54
CA SER A 145 12.86 12.94 -19.38
C SER A 145 13.29 13.89 -18.25
N GLU A 146 13.59 15.14 -18.56
CA GLU A 146 13.91 16.17 -17.58
C GLU A 146 12.70 16.60 -16.73
N HIS A 147 11.48 16.37 -17.24
CA HIS A 147 10.22 16.74 -16.60
C HIS A 147 9.45 15.52 -16.04
N TRP A 148 10.17 14.44 -15.72
CA TRP A 148 9.57 13.26 -15.12
C TRP A 148 8.73 13.58 -13.87
N TYR A 149 9.13 14.60 -13.11
CA TYR A 149 8.46 15.04 -11.89
C TYR A 149 7.03 15.58 -12.11
N TYR A 150 6.60 15.78 -13.34
CA TYR A 150 5.20 16.10 -13.65
C TYR A 150 4.24 14.94 -13.33
N CYS A 151 4.76 13.73 -13.07
CA CYS A 151 3.97 12.66 -12.50
C CYS A 151 3.35 13.05 -11.15
N PHE A 152 4.04 13.84 -10.33
CA PHE A 152 3.51 14.27 -9.02
C PHE A 152 2.24 15.12 -9.14
N PRO A 153 2.18 16.25 -9.88
CA PRO A 153 0.96 17.02 -10.03
C PRO A 153 -0.16 16.23 -10.71
N ILE A 154 0.13 15.30 -11.62
CA ILE A 154 -0.89 14.41 -12.20
C ILE A 154 -1.54 13.59 -11.09
N LEU A 155 -0.75 12.96 -10.22
CA LEU A 155 -1.25 12.23 -9.06
C LEU A 155 -1.99 13.14 -8.07
N GLY A 156 -1.51 14.38 -7.91
CA GLY A 156 -2.16 15.41 -7.11
C GLY A 156 -3.57 15.74 -7.60
N VAL A 157 -3.75 15.92 -8.92
CA VAL A 157 -5.07 16.15 -9.54
C VAL A 157 -6.00 14.95 -9.36
N ILE A 158 -5.49 13.74 -9.55
CA ILE A 158 -6.28 12.53 -9.33
C ILE A 158 -6.72 12.44 -7.85
N THR A 159 -5.81 12.72 -6.92
CA THR A 159 -6.12 12.74 -5.48
C THR A 159 -7.17 13.81 -5.15
N LEU A 160 -7.07 15.00 -5.74
CA LEU A 160 -8.04 16.09 -5.60
C LEU A 160 -9.43 15.66 -6.08
N PHE A 161 -9.51 15.00 -7.23
CA PHE A 161 -10.78 14.46 -7.74
C PHE A 161 -11.45 13.51 -6.74
N PHE A 162 -10.70 12.54 -6.18
CA PHE A 162 -11.24 11.62 -5.19
C PHE A 162 -11.54 12.30 -3.85
N ALA A 163 -10.78 13.33 -3.45
CA ALA A 163 -11.06 14.10 -2.26
C ALA A 163 -12.38 14.87 -2.39
N LEU A 164 -12.61 15.53 -3.53
CA LEU A 164 -13.87 16.23 -3.81
C LEU A 164 -15.04 15.24 -3.86
N TRP A 165 -14.88 14.10 -4.53
CA TRP A 165 -15.92 13.06 -4.55
C TRP A 165 -16.28 12.60 -3.14
N LEU A 166 -15.29 12.26 -2.30
CA LEU A 166 -15.55 11.87 -0.92
C LEU A 166 -16.19 13.01 -0.12
N MET A 167 -15.76 14.27 -0.32
CA MET A 167 -16.30 15.42 0.38
C MET A 167 -17.82 15.55 0.17
N PHE A 168 -18.29 15.38 -1.06
CA PHE A 168 -19.72 15.43 -1.40
C PHE A 168 -20.49 14.15 -1.13
N THR A 169 -19.83 13.03 -0.82
CA THR A 169 -20.51 11.77 -0.48
C THR A 169 -21.10 11.86 0.93
N PRO A 170 -22.43 11.69 1.12
CA PRO A 170 -23.04 11.75 2.44
C PRO A 170 -22.68 10.48 3.24
N ILE A 171 -21.87 10.62 4.26
CA ILE A 171 -21.54 9.55 5.22
C ILE A 171 -21.92 10.04 6.61
N LYS A 172 -22.70 9.25 7.34
CA LYS A 172 -23.07 9.57 8.72
C LYS A 172 -21.81 9.60 9.58
N ARG A 173 -21.68 10.66 10.38
CA ARG A 173 -20.60 10.77 11.34
C ARG A 173 -20.85 9.77 12.47
N GLU A 174 -19.83 9.03 12.82
CA GLU A 174 -19.83 8.16 13.98
C GLU A 174 -19.95 8.98 15.28
N GLN A 175 -20.51 8.36 16.33
CA GLN A 175 -20.53 8.99 17.64
C GLN A 175 -19.10 9.15 18.16
N SER A 176 -18.72 10.37 18.52
CA SER A 176 -17.38 10.64 19.04
C SER A 176 -17.21 9.97 20.40
N VAL A 177 -16.28 9.04 20.49
CA VAL A 177 -15.81 8.51 21.77
C VAL A 177 -14.86 9.57 22.36
N SER A 178 -15.22 10.13 23.50
CA SER A 178 -14.47 11.20 24.16
C SER A 178 -13.18 10.76 24.83
N GLU A 179 -12.98 9.45 24.99
CA GLU A 179 -11.81 8.90 25.65
C GLU A 179 -10.59 8.90 24.73
N THR A 180 -9.58 9.64 25.11
CA THR A 180 -8.25 9.56 24.51
C THR A 180 -7.49 8.41 25.15
N ILE A 181 -7.26 7.37 24.37
CA ILE A 181 -6.45 6.23 24.79
C ILE A 181 -4.98 6.68 24.82
N SER A 182 -4.28 6.45 25.93
CA SER A 182 -2.85 6.77 25.99
C SER A 182 -2.03 5.80 25.12
N MET A 183 -0.80 6.21 24.77
CA MET A 183 0.14 5.31 24.08
C MET A 183 0.37 4.02 24.88
N ALA A 184 0.50 4.15 26.22
CA ALA A 184 0.71 3.01 27.10
C ALA A 184 -0.50 2.05 27.09
N ASP A 185 -1.71 2.58 27.11
CA ASP A 185 -2.94 1.78 27.05
C ASP A 185 -3.07 1.06 25.71
N SER A 186 -2.70 1.73 24.61
CA SER A 186 -2.69 1.11 23.27
C SER A 186 -1.71 -0.08 23.22
N PHE A 187 -0.52 0.06 23.78
CA PHE A 187 0.42 -1.07 23.89
C PHE A 187 -0.05 -2.14 24.87
N SER A 188 -0.82 -1.78 25.89
CA SER A 188 -1.38 -2.74 26.84
C SER A 188 -2.36 -3.72 26.21
N LEU A 189 -3.01 -3.33 25.08
CA LEU A 189 -3.88 -4.23 24.30
C LEU A 189 -3.12 -5.44 23.73
N LEU A 190 -1.81 -5.33 23.51
CA LEU A 190 -0.98 -6.45 23.08
C LEU A 190 -0.79 -7.53 24.15
N LYS A 191 -1.22 -7.29 25.40
CA LYS A 191 -1.27 -8.31 26.46
C LYS A 191 -2.41 -9.31 26.21
N ASP A 192 -3.45 -8.90 25.46
CA ASP A 192 -4.49 -9.83 25.00
C ASP A 192 -3.90 -10.72 23.90
N LYS A 193 -4.00 -12.04 24.12
CA LYS A 193 -3.42 -13.04 23.19
C LYS A 193 -4.06 -12.99 21.80
N ILE A 194 -5.34 -12.68 21.72
CA ILE A 194 -6.06 -12.63 20.42
C ILE A 194 -5.57 -11.41 19.65
N ILE A 195 -5.51 -10.25 20.31
CA ILE A 195 -5.03 -9.00 19.68
C ILE A 195 -3.56 -9.16 19.26
N LEU A 196 -2.73 -9.78 20.09
CA LEU A 196 -1.33 -10.04 19.77
C LEU A 196 -1.19 -10.94 18.53
N ILE A 197 -1.97 -12.02 18.43
CA ILE A 197 -1.94 -12.93 17.29
C ILE A 197 -2.41 -12.22 16.00
N LEU A 198 -3.47 -11.42 16.08
CA LEU A 198 -3.95 -10.64 14.93
C LEU A 198 -2.93 -9.58 14.50
N PHE A 199 -2.31 -8.90 15.47
CA PHE A 199 -1.22 -7.94 15.20
C PHE A 199 -0.03 -8.60 14.52
N LEU A 200 0.46 -9.73 15.04
CA LEU A 200 1.55 -10.49 14.44
C LEU A 200 1.17 -11.03 13.05
N GLY A 201 -0.08 -11.47 12.88
CA GLY A 201 -0.59 -11.89 11.58
C GLY A 201 -0.51 -10.78 10.52
N ILE A 202 -0.94 -9.57 10.87
CA ILE A 202 -0.82 -8.39 9.99
C ILE A 202 0.65 -8.04 9.74
N PHE A 203 1.46 -8.03 10.81
CA PHE A 203 2.89 -7.71 10.71
C PHE A 203 3.62 -8.64 9.73
N PHE A 204 3.43 -9.95 9.87
CA PHE A 204 4.11 -10.90 9.01
C PHE A 204 3.57 -10.89 7.57
N ILE A 205 2.27 -10.79 7.36
CA ILE A 205 1.73 -10.79 5.99
C ILE A 205 2.11 -9.52 5.22
N VAL A 206 2.15 -8.37 5.89
CA VAL A 206 2.65 -7.12 5.28
C VAL A 206 4.15 -7.22 5.02
N GLY A 207 4.90 -7.83 5.95
CA GLY A 207 6.33 -8.10 5.76
C GLY A 207 6.61 -8.97 4.54
N VAL A 208 5.84 -10.06 4.35
CA VAL A 208 5.93 -10.92 3.16
C VAL A 208 5.59 -10.15 1.89
N ASP A 209 4.53 -9.34 1.91
CA ASP A 209 4.07 -8.53 0.78
C ASP A 209 5.17 -7.55 0.31
N VAL A 210 5.69 -6.76 1.24
CA VAL A 210 6.74 -5.77 0.96
C VAL A 210 8.04 -6.45 0.55
N ALA A 211 8.48 -7.48 1.28
CA ALA A 211 9.72 -8.17 1.00
C ALA A 211 9.71 -8.84 -0.37
N THR A 212 8.62 -9.53 -0.72
CA THR A 212 8.50 -10.20 -2.03
C THR A 212 8.55 -9.20 -3.17
N ASN A 213 7.85 -8.06 -3.05
CA ASN A 213 7.89 -7.01 -4.06
C ASN A 213 9.32 -6.48 -4.27
N TYR A 214 10.02 -6.13 -3.17
CA TYR A 214 11.37 -5.55 -3.24
C TYR A 214 12.45 -6.56 -3.67
N ILE A 215 12.38 -7.79 -3.18
CA ILE A 215 13.43 -8.79 -3.39
C ILE A 215 13.28 -9.49 -4.74
N SER A 216 12.07 -9.56 -5.31
CA SER A 216 11.80 -10.32 -6.52
C SER A 216 12.72 -9.93 -7.70
N SER A 217 12.86 -8.65 -8.00
CA SER A 217 13.77 -8.17 -9.05
C SER A 217 15.22 -8.54 -8.77
N LYS A 218 15.67 -8.30 -7.52
CA LYS A 218 17.04 -8.60 -7.11
C LYS A 218 17.35 -10.09 -7.13
N LEU A 219 16.38 -10.92 -6.73
CA LEU A 219 16.49 -12.38 -6.79
C LEU A 219 16.74 -12.85 -8.22
N MET A 220 15.94 -12.33 -9.18
CA MET A 220 16.08 -12.71 -10.59
C MET A 220 17.39 -12.20 -11.19
N ALA A 221 17.85 -11.02 -10.83
CA ALA A 221 19.13 -10.50 -11.27
C ALA A 221 20.31 -11.33 -10.75
N VAL A 222 20.33 -11.64 -9.45
CA VAL A 222 21.47 -12.31 -8.80
C VAL A 222 21.50 -13.83 -9.10
N ARG A 223 20.33 -14.47 -9.19
CA ARG A 223 20.25 -15.93 -9.34
C ARG A 223 20.25 -16.40 -10.80
N TYR A 224 19.77 -15.54 -11.72
CA TYR A 224 19.57 -15.91 -13.12
C TYR A 224 20.19 -14.93 -14.12
N ASP A 225 21.02 -13.99 -13.65
CA ASP A 225 21.70 -12.99 -14.48
C ASP A 225 20.76 -12.19 -15.41
N TRP A 226 19.53 -11.93 -14.93
CA TRP A 226 18.55 -11.17 -15.70
C TRP A 226 19.00 -9.73 -15.91
N SER A 227 18.83 -9.25 -17.14
CA SER A 227 19.11 -7.85 -17.49
C SER A 227 18.18 -6.86 -16.76
N ALA A 228 18.56 -5.59 -16.70
CA ALA A 228 17.75 -4.52 -16.09
C ALA A 228 16.33 -4.42 -16.70
N GLU A 229 16.13 -4.84 -17.94
CA GLU A 229 14.81 -4.89 -18.57
C GLU A 229 13.99 -6.10 -18.12
N GLN A 230 14.65 -7.25 -17.98
CA GLN A 230 13.98 -8.51 -17.61
C GLN A 230 13.57 -8.55 -16.15
N VAL A 231 14.36 -7.99 -15.23
CA VAL A 231 14.05 -8.03 -13.79
C VAL A 231 12.72 -7.34 -13.44
N LYS A 232 12.24 -6.44 -14.30
CA LYS A 232 10.94 -5.77 -14.12
C LYS A 232 9.75 -6.74 -14.19
N PHE A 233 9.90 -7.88 -14.86
CA PHE A 233 8.85 -8.89 -14.93
C PHE A 233 8.51 -9.52 -13.59
N ALA A 234 9.46 -9.64 -12.67
CA ALA A 234 9.22 -10.30 -11.38
C ALA A 234 8.19 -9.54 -10.51
N PRO A 235 8.35 -8.24 -10.21
CA PRO A 235 7.32 -7.48 -9.51
C PRO A 235 6.03 -7.32 -10.33
N GLN A 236 6.08 -7.29 -11.66
CA GLN A 236 4.88 -7.27 -12.50
C GLN A 236 4.05 -8.55 -12.34
N VAL A 237 4.69 -9.73 -12.37
CA VAL A 237 4.03 -11.02 -12.11
C VAL A 237 3.44 -11.04 -10.71
N TYR A 238 4.18 -10.54 -9.71
CA TYR A 238 3.69 -10.44 -8.34
C TYR A 238 2.42 -9.59 -8.25
N PHE A 239 2.44 -8.34 -8.74
CA PHE A 239 1.29 -7.43 -8.68
C PHE A 239 0.11 -7.90 -9.50
N LEU A 240 0.34 -8.47 -10.69
CA LEU A 240 -0.72 -9.03 -11.53
C LEU A 240 -1.42 -10.20 -10.80
N SER A 241 -0.64 -11.14 -10.28
CA SER A 241 -1.16 -12.28 -9.54
C SER A 241 -1.91 -11.84 -8.28
N ARG A 242 -1.38 -10.84 -7.55
CA ARG A 242 -2.02 -10.24 -6.39
C ARG A 242 -3.36 -9.59 -6.76
N THR A 243 -3.42 -8.88 -7.88
CA THR A 243 -4.66 -8.27 -8.38
C THR A 243 -5.71 -9.32 -8.70
N ILE A 244 -5.32 -10.39 -9.42
CA ILE A 244 -6.21 -11.50 -9.75
C ILE A 244 -6.67 -12.23 -8.47
N GLY A 245 -5.76 -12.50 -7.54
CA GLY A 245 -6.07 -13.12 -6.26
C GLY A 245 -7.05 -12.32 -5.41
N ALA A 246 -6.84 -10.98 -5.33
CA ALA A 246 -7.75 -10.08 -4.64
C ALA A 246 -9.12 -9.98 -5.33
N LEU A 247 -9.15 -9.95 -6.66
CA LEU A 247 -10.40 -9.94 -7.44
C LEU A 247 -11.22 -11.21 -7.17
N LEU A 248 -10.60 -12.38 -7.30
CA LEU A 248 -11.26 -13.64 -6.99
C LEU A 248 -11.65 -13.73 -5.52
N GLY A 249 -10.79 -13.27 -4.61
CA GLY A 249 -11.06 -13.20 -3.19
C GLY A 249 -12.29 -12.35 -2.87
N THR A 250 -12.48 -11.23 -3.56
CA THR A 250 -13.66 -10.35 -3.41
C THR A 250 -14.97 -11.14 -3.63
N PHE A 251 -15.04 -11.91 -4.71
CA PHE A 251 -16.23 -12.70 -5.02
C PHE A 251 -16.41 -13.92 -4.10
N LEU A 252 -15.30 -14.58 -3.78
CA LEU A 252 -15.34 -15.78 -2.94
C LEU A 252 -15.68 -15.46 -1.48
N LEU A 253 -15.11 -14.39 -0.92
CA LEU A 253 -15.37 -13.97 0.47
C LEU A 253 -16.80 -13.48 0.70
N ALA A 254 -17.50 -13.02 -0.33
CA ALA A 254 -18.92 -12.72 -0.25
C ALA A 254 -19.78 -14.00 -0.06
N ARG A 255 -19.25 -15.19 -0.43
CA ARG A 255 -20.01 -16.46 -0.44
C ARG A 255 -19.46 -17.51 0.52
N ILE A 256 -18.16 -17.49 0.82
CA ILE A 256 -17.46 -18.50 1.61
C ILE A 256 -17.02 -17.90 2.94
N SER A 257 -16.94 -18.75 3.98
CA SER A 257 -16.39 -18.34 5.28
C SER A 257 -14.95 -17.80 5.16
N GLY A 258 -14.73 -16.58 5.66
CA GLY A 258 -13.40 -15.94 5.66
C GLY A 258 -12.33 -16.80 6.33
N ILE A 259 -12.66 -17.51 7.42
CA ILE A 259 -11.71 -18.40 8.13
C ILE A 259 -11.28 -19.58 7.24
N ARG A 260 -12.20 -20.18 6.49
CA ARG A 260 -11.88 -21.30 5.58
C ARG A 260 -10.97 -20.80 4.45
N TYR A 261 -11.34 -19.68 3.85
CA TYR A 261 -10.56 -19.05 2.79
C TYR A 261 -9.16 -18.65 3.28
N PHE A 262 -9.06 -18.08 4.49
CA PHE A 262 -7.80 -17.74 5.14
C PHE A 262 -6.86 -18.95 5.26
N ARG A 263 -7.38 -20.08 5.81
CA ARG A 263 -6.56 -21.29 6.00
C ARG A 263 -5.94 -21.79 4.71
N VAL A 264 -6.72 -21.85 3.64
CA VAL A 264 -6.23 -22.30 2.33
C VAL A 264 -5.17 -21.34 1.81
N ASN A 265 -5.44 -20.05 1.84
CA ASN A 265 -4.53 -19.04 1.29
C ASN A 265 -3.22 -18.94 2.08
N ILE A 266 -3.25 -18.99 3.42
CA ILE A 266 -2.04 -18.88 4.22
C ILE A 266 -1.12 -20.12 4.03
N ILE A 267 -1.70 -21.31 3.93
CA ILE A 267 -0.94 -22.54 3.66
C ILE A 267 -0.32 -22.51 2.26
N ALA A 268 -1.10 -22.10 1.26
CA ALA A 268 -0.61 -22.02 -0.13
C ALA A 268 0.45 -20.90 -0.29
N CYS A 269 0.30 -19.77 0.41
CA CYS A 269 1.30 -18.71 0.44
C CYS A 269 2.61 -19.20 1.08
N ALA A 270 2.53 -19.86 2.22
CA ALA A 270 3.70 -20.45 2.90
C ALA A 270 4.38 -21.51 2.03
N ALA A 271 3.61 -22.37 1.37
CA ALA A 271 4.15 -23.35 0.42
C ALA A 271 4.87 -22.68 -0.75
N SER A 272 4.29 -21.60 -1.32
CA SER A 272 4.93 -20.84 -2.40
C SER A 272 6.25 -20.20 -1.95
N LEU A 273 6.30 -19.65 -0.71
CA LEU A 273 7.52 -19.12 -0.12
C LEU A 273 8.60 -20.19 0.07
N LEU A 274 8.22 -21.35 0.61
CA LEU A 274 9.15 -22.44 0.81
C LEU A 274 9.67 -22.98 -0.54
N LEU A 275 8.78 -23.18 -1.51
CA LEU A 275 9.18 -23.62 -2.85
C LEU A 275 10.15 -22.62 -3.50
N LEU A 276 9.95 -21.32 -3.33
CA LEU A 276 10.85 -20.29 -3.86
C LEU A 276 12.31 -20.46 -3.37
N MET A 277 12.49 -21.01 -2.16
CA MET A 277 13.84 -21.25 -1.61
C MET A 277 14.55 -22.46 -2.23
N PHE A 278 13.81 -23.49 -2.62
CA PHE A 278 14.37 -24.77 -3.03
C PHE A 278 14.31 -25.06 -4.52
N VAL A 279 13.43 -24.34 -5.24
CA VAL A 279 13.22 -24.58 -6.67
C VAL A 279 14.24 -23.80 -7.50
N ASP A 280 14.86 -24.49 -8.45
CA ASP A 280 15.73 -23.89 -9.47
C ASP A 280 14.98 -23.69 -10.79
N GLY A 281 15.31 -22.61 -11.48
CA GLY A 281 14.70 -22.20 -12.74
C GLY A 281 13.89 -20.90 -12.65
N ALA A 282 14.21 -19.97 -13.54
CA ALA A 282 13.62 -18.61 -13.55
C ALA A 282 12.08 -18.65 -13.63
N THR A 283 11.52 -19.48 -14.50
CA THR A 283 10.07 -19.61 -14.68
C THR A 283 9.39 -20.14 -13.42
N LEU A 284 9.96 -21.14 -12.77
CA LEU A 284 9.41 -21.72 -11.54
C LEU A 284 9.47 -20.71 -10.39
N ASN A 285 10.56 -19.93 -10.29
CA ASN A 285 10.66 -18.87 -9.31
C ASN A 285 9.62 -17.76 -9.56
N LEU A 286 9.37 -17.38 -10.82
CA LEU A 286 8.29 -16.45 -11.16
C LEU A 286 6.90 -16.99 -10.77
N LEU A 287 6.65 -18.28 -10.98
CA LEU A 287 5.41 -18.93 -10.55
C LEU A 287 5.26 -18.89 -9.02
N CYS A 288 6.34 -19.13 -8.28
CA CYS A 288 6.34 -19.00 -6.82
C CYS A 288 6.08 -17.55 -6.37
N ILE A 289 6.74 -16.57 -6.99
CA ILE A 289 6.52 -15.13 -6.73
C ILE A 289 5.05 -14.77 -7.01
N GLY A 290 4.51 -15.20 -8.14
CA GLY A 290 3.09 -15.03 -8.47
C GLY A 290 2.16 -15.71 -7.47
N GLY A 291 2.49 -16.94 -7.05
CA GLY A 291 1.75 -17.69 -6.03
C GLY A 291 1.69 -16.94 -4.70
N ILE A 292 2.83 -16.38 -4.24
CA ILE A 292 2.88 -15.55 -3.02
C ILE A 292 1.92 -14.37 -3.17
N GLY A 293 2.02 -13.61 -4.27
CA GLY A 293 1.14 -12.46 -4.53
C GLY A 293 -0.34 -12.84 -4.54
N PHE A 294 -0.68 -13.93 -5.25
CA PHE A 294 -2.05 -14.42 -5.37
C PHE A 294 -2.66 -14.80 -4.01
N PHE A 295 -1.97 -15.66 -3.25
CA PHE A 295 -2.49 -16.18 -1.99
C PHE A 295 -2.40 -15.19 -0.83
N ALA A 296 -1.43 -14.28 -0.80
CA ALA A 296 -1.33 -13.23 0.22
C ALA A 296 -2.38 -12.13 0.06
N SER A 297 -2.94 -11.95 -1.14
CA SER A 297 -3.75 -10.78 -1.55
C SER A 297 -4.93 -10.44 -0.63
N SER A 298 -5.63 -11.43 -0.10
CA SER A 298 -6.84 -11.26 0.72
C SER A 298 -6.59 -11.45 2.23
N VAL A 299 -5.41 -11.92 2.62
CA VAL A 299 -5.10 -12.32 4.00
C VAL A 299 -5.22 -11.13 4.96
N PHE A 300 -4.67 -9.97 4.57
CA PHE A 300 -4.78 -8.73 5.35
C PHE A 300 -6.26 -8.37 5.62
N SER A 301 -7.09 -8.36 4.58
CA SER A 301 -8.50 -8.00 4.70
C SER A 301 -9.28 -8.93 5.64
N ILE A 302 -8.95 -10.21 5.62
CA ILE A 302 -9.59 -11.21 6.50
C ILE A 302 -9.16 -10.98 7.94
N ILE A 303 -7.86 -10.85 8.21
CA ILE A 303 -7.35 -10.61 9.58
C ILE A 303 -7.95 -9.30 10.12
N TYR A 304 -7.93 -8.24 9.33
CA TYR A 304 -8.49 -6.95 9.73
C TYR A 304 -9.99 -7.02 10.04
N SER A 305 -10.74 -7.79 9.27
CA SER A 305 -12.19 -7.93 9.51
C SER A 305 -12.52 -8.81 10.74
N LEU A 306 -11.57 -9.56 11.27
CA LEU A 306 -11.72 -10.37 12.48
C LEU A 306 -11.28 -9.62 13.76
N ALA A 307 -10.50 -8.55 13.60
CA ALA A 307 -10.05 -7.66 14.68
C ALA A 307 -11.12 -6.64 15.05
#